data_b62f77145c300d214f5b57cde9ab8dd0
#
_entry.id   b62f77145c300d214f5b57cde9ab8dd0
#
_cell.length_a   1.000
_cell.length_b   1.000
_cell.length_c   1.000
_cell.angle_alpha   90.00
_cell.angle_beta   90.00
_cell.angle_gamma   90.00
#
_symmetry.space_group_name_H-M   'P 1'
#
loop_
_entity.id
_entity.type
_entity.pdbx_description
1 polymer ?
#
loop_
_entity_poly.entity_id
_entity_poly.type
_entity_poly.pdbx_seq_one_letter_code
_entity_poly.pdbx_strand_id
1 'polypeptide(L)'
;MDLFNETTTNENLLPKDGELIYHGILLNAKESEKFFTALMAKIEWYNDSSIIYGKEITTKRKVAWYGSQAFEYTYSGTTKIATEWIDELLALKQLIELYTDSMYNSCLLNLYHNGSEGMAWHSDGEKDLVEN
;
A
#
# COMPACT_ATOMS: atom_id res chain seq x y z
N MET A 1 15.58 15.89 12.45
CA MET A 1 15.77 14.82 11.44
C MET A 1 15.20 15.34 10.14
N ASP A 2 16.06 15.56 9.16
CA ASP A 2 15.64 16.06 7.85
C ASP A 2 15.27 14.84 7.00
N LEU A 3 13.97 14.63 6.82
CA LEU A 3 13.41 13.52 6.03
C LEU A 3 13.72 13.63 4.52
N PHE A 4 14.37 14.73 4.11
CA PHE A 4 14.67 15.03 2.71
C PHE A 4 16.17 15.01 2.41
N ASN A 5 17.00 14.63 3.37
CA ASN A 5 18.42 14.46 3.13
C ASN A 5 18.65 13.13 2.40
N GLU A 6 19.18 13.19 1.18
CA GLU A 6 19.33 12.08 0.21
C GLU A 6 20.28 10.94 0.64
N THR A 7 20.72 10.92 1.89
CA THR A 7 21.57 9.83 2.38
C THR A 7 20.71 8.62 2.74
N THR A 8 20.74 7.61 1.87
CA THR A 8 20.28 6.26 2.22
C THR A 8 21.08 5.78 3.43
N THR A 9 20.41 5.55 4.54
CA THR A 9 21.03 4.91 5.69
C THR A 9 20.48 3.51 5.81
N ASN A 10 21.33 2.49 5.84
CA ASN A 10 20.94 1.13 6.23
C ASN A 10 20.75 1.02 7.75
N GLU A 11 20.57 2.13 8.42
CA GLU A 11 20.39 2.18 9.87
C GLU A 11 18.92 2.08 10.21
N ASN A 12 18.61 1.28 11.22
CA ASN A 12 17.28 1.28 11.81
C ASN A 12 17.00 2.62 12.47
N LEU A 13 15.98 3.33 11.97
CA LEU A 13 15.60 4.65 12.49
C LEU A 13 14.76 4.58 13.78
N LEU A 14 14.24 3.39 14.13
CA LEU A 14 13.51 3.21 15.38
C LEU A 14 14.47 2.91 16.53
N PRO A 15 14.29 3.55 17.69
CA PRO A 15 15.16 3.31 18.86
C PRO A 15 14.91 1.95 19.52
N LYS A 16 13.72 1.35 19.32
CA LYS A 16 13.30 0.07 19.91
C LYS A 16 11.99 -0.41 19.27
N ASP A 17 11.62 -1.66 19.57
CA ASP A 17 10.32 -2.27 19.28
C ASP A 17 9.94 -2.31 17.79
N GLY A 18 10.95 -2.35 16.90
CA GLY A 18 10.72 -2.47 15.46
C GLY A 18 11.92 -2.06 14.63
N GLU A 19 11.75 -2.14 13.32
CA GLU A 19 12.74 -1.75 12.35
C GLU A 19 12.11 -0.80 11.31
N LEU A 20 12.78 0.31 11.02
CA LEU A 20 12.43 1.26 9.97
C LEU A 20 13.71 1.67 9.23
N ILE A 21 13.78 1.32 7.96
CA ILE A 21 14.89 1.66 7.07
C ILE A 21 14.41 2.64 6.01
N TYR A 22 15.11 3.74 5.86
CA TYR A 22 14.83 4.72 4.80
C TYR A 22 15.74 4.48 3.60
N HIS A 23 15.16 4.03 2.50
CA HIS A 23 15.87 3.73 1.27
C HIS A 23 16.10 4.93 0.34
N GLY A 24 15.69 6.14 0.74
CA GLY A 24 15.79 7.34 -0.08
C GLY A 24 14.73 7.41 -1.20
N ILE A 25 15.02 8.22 -2.20
CA ILE A 25 14.14 8.42 -3.37
C ILE A 25 14.45 7.34 -4.40
N LEU A 26 13.51 6.43 -4.63
CA LEU A 26 13.66 5.32 -5.58
C LEU A 26 13.26 5.67 -7.01
N LEU A 27 12.37 6.65 -7.18
CA LEU A 27 11.87 7.12 -8.46
C LEU A 27 12.16 8.61 -8.61
N ASN A 28 12.72 9.03 -9.73
CA ASN A 28 12.82 10.44 -10.04
C ASN A 28 11.43 11.05 -10.34
N ALA A 29 11.32 12.38 -10.42
CA ALA A 29 10.05 13.07 -10.61
C ALA A 29 9.30 12.62 -11.89
N LYS A 30 10.02 12.39 -12.98
CA LYS A 30 9.43 11.95 -14.26
C LYS A 30 8.88 10.52 -14.17
N GLU A 31 9.62 9.63 -13.53
CA GLU A 31 9.18 8.24 -13.29
C GLU A 31 7.97 8.20 -12.36
N SER A 32 8.00 8.98 -11.28
CA SER A 32 6.88 9.09 -10.34
C SER A 32 5.61 9.59 -11.02
N GLU A 33 5.70 10.62 -11.86
CA GLU A 33 4.58 11.16 -12.61
C GLU A 33 4.01 10.13 -13.59
N LYS A 34 4.89 9.40 -14.29
CA LYS A 34 4.48 8.32 -15.21
C LYS A 34 3.70 7.22 -14.48
N PHE A 35 4.24 6.72 -13.35
CA PHE A 35 3.53 5.70 -12.56
C PHE A 35 2.23 6.24 -11.98
N PHE A 36 2.23 7.43 -11.42
CA PHE A 36 1.02 8.05 -10.87
C PHE A 36 -0.10 8.15 -11.91
N THR A 37 0.21 8.69 -13.09
CA THR A 37 -0.76 8.82 -14.19
C THR A 37 -1.30 7.47 -14.65
N ALA A 38 -0.43 6.47 -14.79
CA ALA A 38 -0.82 5.14 -15.20
C ALA A 38 -1.70 4.44 -14.15
N LEU A 39 -1.35 4.52 -12.88
CA LEU A 39 -2.13 3.94 -11.79
C LEU A 39 -3.49 4.62 -11.65
N MET A 40 -3.57 5.94 -11.77
CA MET A 40 -4.84 6.65 -11.75
C MET A 40 -5.79 6.22 -12.88
N ALA A 41 -5.25 5.88 -14.05
CA ALA A 41 -6.03 5.49 -15.22
C ALA A 41 -6.39 3.99 -15.25
N LYS A 42 -5.52 3.12 -14.74
CA LYS A 42 -5.62 1.65 -14.92
C LYS A 42 -6.13 0.89 -13.71
N ILE A 43 -5.96 1.44 -12.50
CA ILE A 43 -6.43 0.79 -11.28
C ILE A 43 -7.95 0.81 -11.21
N GLU A 44 -8.55 -0.32 -10.90
CA GLU A 44 -9.99 -0.46 -10.65
C GLU A 44 -10.33 0.05 -9.24
N TRP A 45 -10.38 1.38 -9.09
CA TRP A 45 -10.66 2.05 -7.84
C TRP A 45 -12.11 1.88 -7.41
N TYR A 46 -12.35 1.48 -6.15
CA TYR A 46 -13.68 1.42 -5.55
C TYR A 46 -13.68 2.04 -4.16
N ASN A 47 -14.84 2.54 -3.71
CA ASN A 47 -14.99 3.04 -2.36
C ASN A 47 -14.99 1.88 -1.37
N ASP A 48 -14.25 2.03 -0.27
CA ASP A 48 -14.26 1.06 0.80
C ASP A 48 -15.55 1.16 1.62
N SER A 49 -16.11 0.04 2.03
CA SER A 49 -17.29 0.01 2.89
C SER A 49 -17.10 -1.00 4.02
N SER A 50 -17.64 -0.66 5.17
CA SER A 50 -17.67 -1.54 6.33
C SER A 50 -18.98 -1.37 7.11
N ILE A 51 -19.40 -2.41 7.81
CA ILE A 51 -20.57 -2.35 8.69
C ILE A 51 -20.06 -2.05 10.09
N ILE A 52 -20.40 -0.87 10.61
CA ILE A 52 -20.07 -0.44 11.97
C ILE A 52 -21.37 -0.21 12.73
N TYR A 53 -21.57 -0.95 13.84
CA TYR A 53 -22.81 -0.92 14.63
C TYR A 53 -24.08 -1.13 13.77
N GLY A 54 -24.03 -2.05 12.80
CA GLY A 54 -25.17 -2.38 11.93
C GLY A 54 -25.46 -1.34 10.85
N LYS A 55 -24.63 -0.31 10.70
CA LYS A 55 -24.73 0.69 9.63
C LYS A 55 -23.61 0.50 8.63
N GLU A 56 -23.94 0.46 7.35
CA GLU A 56 -22.96 0.51 6.29
C GLU A 56 -22.38 1.92 6.20
N ILE A 57 -21.05 2.01 6.34
CA ILE A 57 -20.29 3.25 6.18
C ILE A 57 -19.41 3.09 4.95
N THR A 58 -19.64 3.93 3.95
CA THR A 58 -18.82 4.01 2.74
C THR A 58 -17.84 5.17 2.86
N THR A 59 -16.55 4.88 2.66
CA THR A 59 -15.50 5.90 2.70
C THR A 59 -15.46 6.73 1.42
N LYS A 60 -14.99 7.97 1.52
CA LYS A 60 -14.65 8.78 0.34
C LYS A 60 -13.33 8.31 -0.28
N ARG A 61 -12.40 7.87 0.55
CA ARG A 61 -11.18 7.19 0.14
C ARG A 61 -11.53 6.01 -0.76
N LYS A 62 -10.77 5.84 -1.83
CA LYS A 62 -10.88 4.67 -2.69
C LYS A 62 -9.75 3.69 -2.40
N VAL A 63 -10.03 2.44 -2.65
CA VAL A 63 -9.09 1.33 -2.47
C VAL A 63 -9.05 0.44 -3.71
N ALA A 64 -8.00 -0.34 -3.81
CA ALA A 64 -7.92 -1.46 -4.74
C ALA A 64 -6.92 -2.48 -4.18
N TRP A 65 -7.12 -3.75 -4.47
CA TRP A 65 -6.25 -4.83 -4.00
C TRP A 65 -5.85 -5.73 -5.15
N TYR A 66 -4.53 -5.91 -5.33
CA TYR A 66 -3.93 -6.72 -6.38
C TYR A 66 -3.03 -7.78 -5.76
N GLY A 67 -2.88 -8.91 -6.43
CA GLY A 67 -2.05 -10.00 -5.93
C GLY A 67 -1.64 -11.02 -6.98
N SER A 68 -0.72 -11.91 -6.62
CA SER A 68 -0.22 -12.98 -7.48
C SER A 68 -1.21 -14.12 -7.70
N GLN A 69 -2.30 -14.11 -6.94
CA GLN A 69 -3.46 -15.00 -7.09
C GLN A 69 -4.70 -14.30 -6.51
N ALA A 70 -5.87 -14.88 -6.72
CA ALA A 70 -7.13 -14.36 -6.20
C ALA A 70 -7.25 -14.62 -4.68
N PHE A 71 -6.42 -13.93 -3.90
CA PHE A 71 -6.52 -13.97 -2.44
C PHE A 71 -7.89 -13.46 -2.00
N GLU A 72 -8.45 -14.08 -0.99
CA GLU A 72 -9.73 -13.67 -0.41
C GLU A 72 -9.50 -13.11 1.01
N TYR A 73 -10.18 -12.01 1.30
CA TYR A 73 -10.20 -11.41 2.62
C TYR A 73 -11.62 -11.01 3.00
N THR A 74 -12.10 -11.55 4.12
CA THR A 74 -13.45 -11.26 4.62
C THR A 74 -13.35 -10.39 5.87
N TYR A 75 -13.92 -9.18 5.78
CA TYR A 75 -14.04 -8.25 6.89
C TYR A 75 -15.47 -7.73 6.99
N SER A 76 -16.04 -7.73 8.21
CA SER A 76 -17.40 -7.24 8.46
C SER A 76 -18.46 -7.81 7.50
N GLY A 77 -18.35 -9.11 7.16
CA GLY A 77 -19.32 -9.79 6.28
C GLY A 77 -19.17 -9.50 4.78
N THR A 78 -18.16 -8.72 4.39
CA THR A 78 -17.85 -8.46 2.98
C THR A 78 -16.55 -9.18 2.60
N THR A 79 -16.60 -10.02 1.55
CA THR A 79 -15.42 -10.69 0.99
C THR A 79 -14.84 -9.86 -0.15
N LYS A 80 -13.57 -9.53 -0.05
CA LYS A 80 -12.79 -8.89 -1.10
C LYS A 80 -11.88 -9.92 -1.75
N ILE A 81 -11.70 -9.81 -3.06
CA ILE A 81 -10.84 -10.71 -3.83
C ILE A 81 -9.77 -9.86 -4.50
N ALA A 82 -8.51 -10.28 -4.37
CA ALA A 82 -7.40 -9.60 -5.03
C ALA A 82 -7.51 -9.74 -6.56
N THR A 83 -7.36 -8.64 -7.27
CA THR A 83 -7.26 -8.59 -8.73
C THR A 83 -5.85 -9.01 -9.16
N GLU A 84 -5.74 -9.59 -10.33
CA GLU A 84 -4.43 -9.95 -10.91
C GLU A 84 -3.57 -8.70 -11.18
N TRP A 85 -2.25 -8.85 -11.00
CA TRP A 85 -1.28 -7.77 -11.21
C TRP A 85 -1.39 -7.13 -12.60
N ILE A 86 -1.31 -5.80 -12.63
CA ILE A 86 -1.04 -5.04 -13.85
C ILE A 86 0.47 -4.78 -13.99
N ASP A 87 0.93 -4.52 -15.21
CA ASP A 87 2.36 -4.34 -15.51
C ASP A 87 3.03 -3.24 -14.68
N GLU A 88 2.34 -2.14 -14.42
CA GLU A 88 2.84 -1.04 -13.62
C GLU A 88 3.09 -1.43 -12.15
N LEU A 89 2.18 -2.21 -11.57
CA LEU A 89 2.36 -2.72 -10.21
C LEU A 89 3.46 -3.78 -10.13
N LEU A 90 3.59 -4.62 -11.16
CA LEU A 90 4.71 -5.56 -11.25
C LEU A 90 6.05 -4.84 -11.34
N ALA A 91 6.14 -3.76 -12.12
CA ALA A 91 7.36 -2.96 -12.22
C ALA A 91 7.73 -2.30 -10.88
N LEU A 92 6.77 -1.72 -10.16
CA LEU A 92 6.98 -1.17 -8.82
C LEU A 92 7.36 -2.25 -7.81
N LYS A 93 6.70 -3.41 -7.84
CA LYS A 93 7.01 -4.56 -7.00
C LYS A 93 8.47 -4.99 -7.16
N GLN A 94 8.91 -5.20 -8.40
CA GLN A 94 10.29 -5.58 -8.71
C GLN A 94 11.30 -4.54 -8.20
N LEU A 95 11.01 -3.26 -8.37
CA LEU A 95 11.85 -2.18 -7.85
C LEU A 95 11.98 -2.27 -6.32
N ILE A 96 10.86 -2.39 -5.61
CA ILE A 96 10.85 -2.44 -4.14
C ILE A 96 11.59 -3.70 -3.64
N GLU A 97 11.39 -4.85 -4.26
CA GLU A 97 12.05 -6.11 -3.91
C GLU A 97 13.59 -6.02 -4.01
N LEU A 98 14.12 -5.26 -4.98
CA LEU A 98 15.56 -5.02 -5.10
C LEU A 98 16.15 -4.23 -3.91
N TYR A 99 15.35 -3.35 -3.28
CA TYR A 99 15.82 -2.51 -2.18
C TYR A 99 15.56 -3.12 -0.81
N THR A 100 14.53 -3.94 -0.67
CA THR A 100 14.11 -4.49 0.62
C THR A 100 14.58 -5.92 0.86
N ASP A 101 15.15 -6.57 -0.15
CA ASP A 101 15.52 -8.01 -0.12
C ASP A 101 14.35 -8.90 0.35
N SER A 102 13.14 -8.50 0.02
CA SER A 102 11.89 -9.16 0.41
C SER A 102 11.05 -9.46 -0.82
N MET A 103 10.23 -10.49 -0.76
CA MET A 103 9.29 -10.83 -1.83
C MET A 103 7.86 -10.52 -1.41
N TYR A 104 7.11 -9.87 -2.30
CA TYR A 104 5.73 -9.47 -2.04
C TYR A 104 4.76 -10.21 -2.97
N ASN A 105 3.64 -10.64 -2.43
CA ASN A 105 2.62 -11.38 -3.15
C ASN A 105 1.32 -10.60 -3.38
N SER A 106 1.12 -9.48 -2.70
CA SER A 106 -0.05 -8.61 -2.88
C SER A 106 0.26 -7.14 -2.60
N CYS A 107 -0.63 -6.27 -3.05
CA CYS A 107 -0.54 -4.82 -2.86
C CYS A 107 -1.93 -4.24 -2.59
N LEU A 108 -2.10 -3.60 -1.45
CA LEU A 108 -3.27 -2.78 -1.15
C LEU A 108 -2.97 -1.32 -1.51
N LEU A 109 -3.82 -0.75 -2.35
CA LEU A 109 -3.72 0.65 -2.76
C LEU A 109 -4.80 1.48 -2.08
N ASN A 110 -4.42 2.67 -1.65
CA ASN A 110 -5.33 3.67 -1.08
C ASN A 110 -5.21 4.97 -1.86
N LEU A 111 -6.35 5.51 -2.30
CA LEU A 111 -6.43 6.79 -2.97
C LEU A 111 -7.15 7.80 -2.08
N TYR A 112 -6.44 8.82 -1.66
CA TYR A 112 -6.96 9.99 -0.94
C TYR A 112 -7.04 11.16 -1.92
N HIS A 113 -8.23 11.74 -2.08
CA HIS A 113 -8.44 12.83 -3.06
C HIS A 113 -7.89 14.16 -2.57
N ASN A 114 -7.89 14.36 -1.26
CA ASN A 114 -7.38 15.58 -0.62
C ASN A 114 -7.08 15.33 0.87
N GLY A 115 -6.60 16.35 1.56
CA GLY A 115 -6.21 16.28 2.97
C GLY A 115 -7.36 16.14 3.97
N SER A 116 -8.62 16.12 3.53
CA SER A 116 -9.77 15.84 4.41
C SER A 116 -10.05 14.33 4.55
N GLU A 117 -9.41 13.51 3.74
CA GLU A 117 -9.50 12.06 3.80
C GLU A 117 -8.29 11.49 4.53
N GLY A 118 -8.49 10.46 5.32
CA GLY A 118 -7.42 9.86 6.11
C GLY A 118 -7.80 8.52 6.69
N MET A 119 -6.83 7.89 7.33
CA MET A 119 -6.97 6.68 8.12
C MET A 119 -6.61 6.99 9.57
N ALA A 120 -7.40 6.49 10.51
CA ALA A 120 -7.06 6.59 11.92
C ALA A 120 -5.78 5.77 12.23
N TRP A 121 -5.11 6.10 13.33
CA TRP A 121 -4.01 5.27 13.82
C TRP A 121 -4.47 3.84 14.07
N HIS A 122 -3.77 2.88 13.54
CA HIS A 122 -4.07 1.46 13.63
C HIS A 122 -2.78 0.63 13.55
N SER A 123 -2.89 -0.66 13.80
CA SER A 123 -1.87 -1.65 13.49
C SER A 123 -2.43 -2.65 12.49
N ASP A 124 -1.59 -3.11 11.57
CA ASP A 124 -1.93 -4.15 10.59
C ASP A 124 -1.72 -5.53 11.23
N GLY A 125 -2.56 -5.86 12.21
CA GLY A 125 -2.48 -7.12 12.97
C GLY A 125 -3.20 -8.29 12.32
N GLU A 126 -3.19 -8.40 11.00
CA GLU A 126 -3.88 -9.43 10.26
C GLU A 126 -3.19 -10.79 10.35
N LYS A 127 -3.98 -11.85 10.53
CA LYS A 127 -3.47 -13.24 10.70
C LYS A 127 -2.73 -13.77 9.48
N ASP A 128 -3.02 -13.21 8.31
CA ASP A 128 -2.48 -13.66 7.03
C ASP A 128 -1.19 -12.94 6.63
N LEU A 129 -0.72 -12.00 7.47
CA LEU A 129 0.58 -11.36 7.29
C LEU A 129 1.68 -12.30 7.79
N VAL A 130 2.69 -12.51 6.95
CA VAL A 130 3.88 -13.28 7.32
C VAL A 130 4.78 -12.42 8.19
N GLU A 131 5.23 -12.98 9.30
CA GLU A 131 6.31 -12.36 10.11
C GLU A 131 7.61 -12.40 9.29
N ASN A 132 8.23 -11.24 9.10
CA ASN A 132 9.54 -11.10 8.47
C ASN A 132 10.65 -11.15 9.51
#